data_a1b3b2fe81a34c6e3aa3015d11cb8119
#
_entry.id   a1b3b2fe81a34c6e3aa3015d11cb8119
#
_cell.length_a   1.000
_cell.length_b   1.000
_cell.length_c   1.000
_cell.angle_alpha   90.00
_cell.angle_beta   90.00
_cell.angle_gamma   90.00
#
_symmetry.space_group_name_H-M   'P 1'
#
loop_
_entity.id
_entity.type
_entity.pdbx_description
1 polymer ?
#
loop_
_entity_poly.entity_id
_entity_poly.type
_entity_poly.pdbx_seq_one_letter_code
_entity_poly.pdbx_strand_id
1 'polypeptide(L)'
;MGSPLGPLMANVFMCHLEEKLTSDGLMPHLYRRYVDDTLARMPNTDAATMFLTTLNGLHPSLSFMMELSVDDRIPFIGSEIIKDGTKHETQVYRKPTNTGLLLHFHSHTDKRYKDSLVKTMLHRAYALSSTTEAFNEECAKLRSIFGRLDYPLSLIDSVFSNFDSRKPSIAERNADENIVRINLPFKDQVSANSVRRQLRDLSNKIGLAVQPVFVSKKLEQDLKPKETKPLIVNQQCVVYHFECDLCDADYVGYTARHLFQRVAEHKNSAVGKHFLEAQDRKSVV
;
A
#
# COMPACT_ATOMS: atom_id res chain seq x y z
N MET A 1 -7.43 -0.34 -10.57
CA MET A 1 -6.23 0.51 -10.37
C MET A 1 -5.00 -0.34 -10.69
N GLY A 2 -4.20 0.00 -11.70
CA GLY A 2 -3.06 -0.82 -12.11
C GLY A 2 -1.92 -0.02 -12.75
N SER A 3 -2.16 1.24 -13.14
CA SER A 3 -1.11 2.07 -13.72
C SER A 3 -0.24 2.70 -12.63
N PRO A 4 1.11 2.61 -12.72
CA PRO A 4 2.01 3.31 -11.82
C PRO A 4 1.85 4.85 -11.86
N LEU A 5 1.34 5.39 -12.97
CA LEU A 5 1.07 6.82 -13.15
C LEU A 5 -0.20 7.30 -12.42
N GLY A 6 -1.14 6.39 -12.13
CA GLY A 6 -2.42 6.75 -11.51
C GLY A 6 -2.27 7.56 -10.21
N PRO A 7 -1.53 7.07 -9.20
CA PRO A 7 -1.32 7.80 -7.95
C PRO A 7 -0.60 9.14 -8.15
N LEU A 8 0.35 9.20 -9.08
CA LEU A 8 1.08 10.44 -9.39
C LEU A 8 0.15 11.50 -9.98
N MET A 9 -0.63 11.13 -10.98
CA MET A 9 -1.59 12.04 -11.63
C MET A 9 -2.67 12.52 -10.65
N ALA A 10 -3.19 11.61 -9.81
CA ALA A 10 -4.14 11.97 -8.76
C ALA A 10 -3.53 12.96 -7.77
N ASN A 11 -2.27 12.77 -7.38
CA ASN A 11 -1.59 13.69 -6.48
C ASN A 11 -1.38 15.08 -7.13
N VAL A 12 -0.94 15.14 -8.39
CA VAL A 12 -0.77 16.40 -9.14
C VAL A 12 -2.10 17.15 -9.26
N PHE A 13 -3.19 16.44 -9.57
CA PHE A 13 -4.52 17.02 -9.62
C PHE A 13 -4.94 17.63 -8.28
N MET A 14 -4.74 16.90 -7.18
CA MET A 14 -5.05 17.41 -5.84
C MET A 14 -4.18 18.60 -5.45
N CYS A 15 -2.88 18.58 -5.76
CA CYS A 15 -1.99 19.73 -5.52
C CYS A 15 -2.48 20.99 -6.24
N HIS A 16 -2.93 20.88 -7.49
CA HIS A 16 -3.49 22.01 -8.23
C HIS A 16 -4.72 22.63 -7.53
N LEU A 17 -5.62 21.79 -7.00
CA LEU A 17 -6.77 22.26 -6.24
C LEU A 17 -6.37 22.92 -4.91
N GLU A 18 -5.36 22.38 -4.24
CA GLU A 18 -4.81 22.93 -3.00
C GLU A 18 -4.10 24.29 -3.24
N GLU A 19 -3.40 24.44 -4.34
CA GLU A 19 -2.82 25.72 -4.78
C GLU A 19 -3.90 26.78 -5.03
N LYS A 20 -5.01 26.40 -5.67
CA LYS A 20 -6.16 27.28 -5.88
C LYS A 20 -6.77 27.73 -4.54
N LEU A 21 -7.03 26.80 -3.61
CA LEU A 21 -7.53 27.13 -2.27
C LEU A 21 -6.59 28.11 -1.52
N THR A 22 -5.29 27.92 -1.69
CA THR A 22 -4.28 28.78 -1.08
C THR A 22 -4.29 30.18 -1.69
N SER A 23 -4.40 30.29 -3.01
CA SER A 23 -4.45 31.59 -3.73
C SER A 23 -5.75 32.36 -3.41
N ASP A 24 -6.84 31.63 -3.21
CA ASP A 24 -8.14 32.22 -2.86
C ASP A 24 -8.23 32.56 -1.35
N GLY A 25 -7.19 32.26 -0.54
CA GLY A 25 -7.18 32.51 0.90
C GLY A 25 -8.13 31.63 1.71
N LEU A 26 -8.57 30.50 1.14
CA LEU A 26 -9.54 29.58 1.74
C LEU A 26 -8.89 28.39 2.47
N MET A 27 -7.56 28.27 2.39
CA MET A 27 -6.82 27.17 3.02
C MET A 27 -6.78 27.34 4.54
N PRO A 28 -7.16 26.30 5.33
CA PRO A 28 -7.03 26.33 6.77
C PRO A 28 -5.58 26.48 7.22
N HIS A 29 -5.36 27.13 8.38
CA HIS A 29 -4.02 27.33 8.94
C HIS A 29 -3.24 26.03 9.12
N LEU A 30 -3.90 24.93 9.53
CA LEU A 30 -3.38 23.58 9.52
C LEU A 30 -4.19 22.74 8.55
N TYR A 31 -3.56 22.32 7.47
CA TYR A 31 -4.07 21.39 6.47
C TYR A 31 -3.00 20.37 6.14
N ARG A 32 -3.36 19.11 6.15
CA ARG A 32 -2.46 18.00 5.76
C ARG A 32 -3.26 16.97 5.00
N ARG A 33 -2.76 16.55 3.85
CA ARG A 33 -3.34 15.49 3.05
C ARG A 33 -2.37 14.33 2.90
N TYR A 34 -2.88 13.13 2.98
CA TYR A 34 -2.18 11.89 2.65
C TYR A 34 -3.07 11.04 1.73
N VAL A 35 -2.78 11.11 0.42
CA VAL A 35 -3.56 10.49 -0.66
C VAL A 35 -4.99 11.03 -0.66
N ASP A 36 -5.94 10.29 -0.07
CA ASP A 36 -7.37 10.59 0.07
C ASP A 36 -7.76 11.09 1.47
N ASP A 37 -6.96 10.77 2.49
CA ASP A 37 -7.20 11.24 3.85
C ASP A 37 -6.72 12.69 4.04
N THR A 38 -7.58 13.52 4.61
CA THR A 38 -7.28 14.94 4.84
C THR A 38 -7.55 15.32 6.30
N LEU A 39 -6.61 16.02 6.93
CA LEU A 39 -6.74 16.60 8.26
C LEU A 39 -6.71 18.12 8.16
N ALA A 40 -7.71 18.79 8.72
CA ALA A 40 -7.76 20.24 8.81
C ALA A 40 -8.12 20.68 10.23
N ARG A 41 -7.48 21.77 10.71
CA ARG A 41 -7.87 22.41 11.98
C ARG A 41 -8.76 23.60 11.68
N MET A 42 -9.99 23.53 12.19
CA MET A 42 -11.01 24.56 12.02
C MET A 42 -11.36 25.22 13.37
N PRO A 43 -11.75 26.49 13.38
CA PRO A 43 -12.10 27.19 14.60
C PRO A 43 -13.39 26.68 15.26
N ASN A 44 -14.35 26.23 14.46
CA ASN A 44 -15.65 25.69 14.90
C ASN A 44 -16.26 24.78 13.80
N THR A 45 -17.36 24.13 14.12
CA THR A 45 -18.08 23.21 13.24
C THR A 45 -18.65 23.90 12.00
N ASP A 46 -19.13 25.15 12.15
CA ASP A 46 -19.70 25.91 11.03
C ASP A 46 -18.64 26.21 9.99
N ALA A 47 -17.46 26.66 10.43
CA ALA A 47 -16.30 26.87 9.55
C ALA A 47 -15.85 25.56 8.87
N ALA A 48 -15.91 24.42 9.58
CA ALA A 48 -15.59 23.11 9.00
C ALA A 48 -16.63 22.72 7.93
N THR A 49 -17.90 22.96 8.15
CA THR A 49 -18.98 22.70 7.20
C THR A 49 -18.85 23.60 5.96
N MET A 50 -18.52 24.88 6.15
CA MET A 50 -18.25 25.80 5.02
C MET A 50 -17.05 25.33 4.19
N PHE A 51 -15.98 24.91 4.87
CA PHE A 51 -14.79 24.40 4.17
C PHE A 51 -15.08 23.10 3.42
N LEU A 52 -15.86 22.17 3.98
CA LEU A 52 -16.33 20.97 3.29
C LEU A 52 -17.12 21.32 2.03
N THR A 53 -18.03 22.30 2.13
CA THR A 53 -18.81 22.77 0.98
C THR A 53 -17.90 23.35 -0.10
N THR A 54 -16.89 24.13 0.30
CA THR A 54 -15.87 24.67 -0.60
C THR A 54 -15.10 23.54 -1.32
N LEU A 55 -14.62 22.53 -0.58
CA LEU A 55 -13.91 21.37 -1.14
C LEU A 55 -14.77 20.62 -2.16
N ASN A 56 -16.03 20.34 -1.83
CA ASN A 56 -16.98 19.67 -2.72
C ASN A 56 -17.38 20.50 -3.93
N GLY A 57 -17.22 21.82 -3.88
CA GLY A 57 -17.45 22.71 -5.00
C GLY A 57 -16.28 22.85 -5.97
N LEU A 58 -15.08 22.37 -5.62
CA LEU A 58 -13.89 22.53 -6.46
C LEU A 58 -13.96 21.76 -7.76
N HIS A 59 -14.51 20.56 -7.75
CA HIS A 59 -14.61 19.70 -8.94
C HIS A 59 -15.75 18.69 -8.81
N PRO A 60 -16.55 18.47 -9.88
CA PRO A 60 -17.73 17.61 -9.84
C PRO A 60 -17.44 16.12 -9.59
N SER A 61 -16.20 15.68 -9.85
CA SER A 61 -15.77 14.28 -9.59
C SER A 61 -15.22 14.05 -8.20
N LEU A 62 -15.14 15.08 -7.36
CA LEU A 62 -14.69 14.96 -5.97
C LEU A 62 -15.87 14.98 -5.03
N SER A 63 -15.83 14.11 -4.03
CA SER A 63 -16.77 14.08 -2.93
C SER A 63 -16.03 13.83 -1.63
N PHE A 64 -16.00 14.83 -0.77
CA PHE A 64 -15.42 14.74 0.57
C PHE A 64 -16.51 14.50 1.59
N MET A 65 -16.21 13.67 2.58
CA MET A 65 -16.99 13.49 3.79
C MET A 65 -16.20 14.01 4.97
N MET A 66 -16.90 14.53 5.95
CA MET A 66 -16.28 15.09 7.15
C MET A 66 -16.51 14.18 8.35
N GLU A 67 -15.43 13.93 9.09
CA GLU A 67 -15.44 13.32 10.41
C GLU A 67 -14.94 14.36 11.42
N LEU A 68 -15.68 14.56 12.49
CA LEU A 68 -15.32 15.48 13.56
C LEU A 68 -14.63 14.71 14.70
N SER A 69 -13.80 15.40 15.47
CA SER A 69 -13.23 14.84 16.70
C SER A 69 -14.35 14.49 17.69
N VAL A 70 -14.23 13.34 18.32
CA VAL A 70 -15.09 12.88 19.41
C VAL A 70 -14.25 12.87 20.68
N ASP A 71 -14.73 13.49 21.74
CA ASP A 71 -13.99 13.63 23.02
C ASP A 71 -12.56 14.16 22.82
N ASP A 72 -12.42 15.20 22.01
CA ASP A 72 -11.12 15.81 21.64
C ASP A 72 -10.13 14.85 20.98
N ARG A 73 -10.60 13.75 20.38
CA ARG A 73 -9.79 12.72 19.71
C ARG A 73 -10.19 12.56 18.25
N ILE A 74 -9.21 12.39 17.37
CA ILE A 74 -9.45 12.10 15.96
C ILE A 74 -8.37 11.16 15.42
N PRO A 75 -8.75 10.07 14.74
CA PRO A 75 -7.78 9.20 14.09
C PRO A 75 -7.29 9.80 12.76
N PHE A 76 -5.98 9.77 12.54
CA PHE A 76 -5.39 10.17 11.27
C PHE A 76 -4.14 9.33 10.96
N ILE A 77 -4.14 8.63 9.85
CA ILE A 77 -3.02 7.83 9.30
C ILE A 77 -2.35 6.93 10.35
N GLY A 78 -3.18 6.15 11.06
CA GLY A 78 -2.70 5.19 12.06
C GLY A 78 -2.18 5.79 13.37
N SER A 79 -2.32 7.11 13.54
CA SER A 79 -2.20 7.80 14.82
C SER A 79 -3.56 8.32 15.27
N GLU A 80 -3.75 8.45 16.56
CA GLU A 80 -4.84 9.21 17.18
C GLU A 80 -4.28 10.53 17.68
N ILE A 81 -4.87 11.61 17.26
CA ILE A 81 -4.53 12.97 17.71
C ILE A 81 -5.48 13.34 18.85
N ILE A 82 -4.93 13.73 19.97
CA ILE A 82 -5.64 14.08 21.19
C ILE A 82 -5.38 15.56 21.45
N LYS A 83 -6.45 16.33 21.67
CA LYS A 83 -6.33 17.71 22.10
C LYS A 83 -6.32 17.75 23.61
N ASP A 84 -5.22 18.23 24.19
CA ASP A 84 -5.06 18.48 25.61
C ASP A 84 -4.87 19.99 25.85
N GLY A 85 -5.94 20.67 26.17
CA GLY A 85 -5.95 22.13 26.33
C GLY A 85 -5.48 22.85 25.06
N THR A 86 -4.28 23.45 25.13
CA THR A 86 -3.64 24.14 24.00
C THR A 86 -2.70 23.27 23.18
N LYS A 87 -2.35 22.09 23.69
CA LYS A 87 -1.42 21.14 23.06
C LYS A 87 -2.16 20.04 22.31
N HIS A 88 -1.44 19.40 21.41
CA HIS A 88 -1.91 18.20 20.72
C HIS A 88 -0.92 17.09 20.98
N GLU A 89 -1.42 15.97 21.42
CA GLU A 89 -0.65 14.76 21.64
C GLU A 89 -1.01 13.70 20.60
N THR A 90 -0.13 12.77 20.36
CA THR A 90 -0.37 11.67 19.42
C THR A 90 -0.04 10.33 20.07
N GLN A 91 -0.82 9.32 19.73
CA GLN A 91 -0.59 7.93 20.09
C GLN A 91 -0.95 7.01 18.95
N VAL A 92 -0.59 5.72 19.06
CA VAL A 92 -0.92 4.72 18.04
C VAL A 92 -2.42 4.45 18.02
N TYR A 93 -3.05 4.71 16.87
CA TYR A 93 -4.45 4.34 16.65
C TYR A 93 -4.57 2.91 16.12
N ARG A 94 -5.52 2.17 16.66
CA ARG A 94 -5.96 0.87 16.14
C ARG A 94 -7.45 0.91 15.90
N LYS A 95 -7.84 0.59 14.66
CA LYS A 95 -9.27 0.45 14.34
C LYS A 95 -9.91 -0.60 15.26
N PRO A 96 -11.18 -0.43 15.67
CA PRO A 96 -11.88 -1.42 16.50
C PRO A 96 -11.91 -2.83 15.89
N THR A 97 -11.85 -2.91 14.56
CA THR A 97 -11.77 -4.18 13.80
C THR A 97 -10.38 -4.82 13.79
N ASN A 98 -9.37 -4.17 14.38
CA ASN A 98 -8.00 -4.71 14.40
C ASN A 98 -7.90 -5.86 15.38
N THR A 99 -7.70 -7.06 14.89
CA THR A 99 -7.57 -8.28 15.68
C THR A 99 -6.20 -8.43 16.37
N GLY A 100 -5.23 -7.61 16.01
CA GLY A 100 -3.83 -7.74 16.44
C GLY A 100 -3.10 -8.93 15.83
N LEU A 101 -3.68 -9.56 14.78
CA LEU A 101 -3.02 -10.67 14.08
C LEU A 101 -1.84 -10.14 13.26
N LEU A 102 -0.66 -10.61 13.62
CA LEU A 102 0.60 -10.38 12.91
C LEU A 102 1.21 -11.73 12.52
N LEU A 103 2.45 -11.72 12.05
CA LEU A 103 3.18 -12.95 11.75
C LEU A 103 3.38 -13.76 13.04
N HIS A 104 2.85 -14.97 13.09
CA HIS A 104 3.02 -15.88 14.23
C HIS A 104 4.47 -16.40 14.31
N PHE A 105 5.02 -16.60 15.52
CA PHE A 105 6.42 -17.00 15.67
C PHE A 105 6.73 -18.34 15.02
N HIS A 106 5.78 -19.30 15.05
CA HIS A 106 5.92 -20.62 14.40
C HIS A 106 5.60 -20.64 12.90
N SER A 107 5.27 -19.47 12.30
CA SER A 107 5.10 -19.41 10.84
C SER A 107 6.35 -19.88 10.10
N HIS A 108 6.16 -20.60 8.99
CA HIS A 108 7.23 -21.11 8.15
C HIS A 108 7.90 -19.98 7.33
N THR A 109 8.61 -19.13 8.06
CA THR A 109 9.35 -17.99 7.51
C THR A 109 10.69 -17.84 8.21
N ASP A 110 11.63 -17.24 7.52
CA ASP A 110 12.95 -16.93 8.09
C ASP A 110 12.82 -16.05 9.35
N LYS A 111 13.59 -16.38 10.38
CA LYS A 111 13.66 -15.66 11.66
C LYS A 111 13.87 -14.16 11.48
N ARG A 112 14.63 -13.75 10.47
CA ARG A 112 14.88 -12.33 10.16
C ARG A 112 13.59 -11.51 10.04
N TYR A 113 12.53 -12.07 9.43
CA TYR A 113 11.24 -11.37 9.32
C TYR A 113 10.55 -11.21 10.68
N LYS A 114 10.67 -12.22 11.55
CA LYS A 114 10.12 -12.19 12.90
C LYS A 114 10.80 -11.12 13.76
N ASP A 115 12.13 -11.10 13.74
CA ASP A 115 12.93 -10.10 14.46
C ASP A 115 12.66 -8.68 13.93
N SER A 116 12.57 -8.53 12.59
CA SER A 116 12.27 -7.26 11.94
C SER A 116 10.86 -6.76 12.25
N LEU A 117 9.88 -7.66 12.37
CA LEU A 117 8.50 -7.27 12.72
C LEU A 117 8.46 -6.63 14.11
N VAL A 118 9.09 -7.23 15.12
CA VAL A 118 9.14 -6.66 16.48
C VAL A 118 9.79 -5.27 16.45
N LYS A 119 10.92 -5.13 15.77
CA LYS A 119 11.61 -3.84 15.60
C LYS A 119 10.75 -2.80 14.91
N THR A 120 10.10 -3.18 13.80
CA THR A 120 9.25 -2.26 13.02
C THR A 120 8.07 -1.77 13.83
N MET A 121 7.42 -2.65 14.61
CA MET A 121 6.29 -2.27 15.47
C MET A 121 6.74 -1.34 16.60
N LEU A 122 7.92 -1.56 17.15
CA LEU A 122 8.48 -0.70 18.20
C LEU A 122 8.87 0.68 17.65
N HIS A 123 9.51 0.74 16.47
CA HIS A 123 9.77 2.01 15.79
C HIS A 123 8.49 2.76 15.44
N ARG A 124 7.44 2.04 15.00
CA ARG A 124 6.14 2.65 14.75
C ARG A 124 5.53 3.22 16.03
N ALA A 125 5.58 2.49 17.13
CA ALA A 125 5.13 2.96 18.43
C ALA A 125 5.84 4.27 18.83
N TYR A 126 7.15 4.30 18.71
CA TYR A 126 7.96 5.49 19.01
C TYR A 126 7.64 6.68 18.08
N ALA A 127 7.51 6.43 16.79
CA ALA A 127 7.26 7.49 15.81
C ALA A 127 5.88 8.13 15.91
N LEU A 128 4.87 7.38 16.40
CA LEU A 128 3.50 7.84 16.51
C LEU A 128 3.10 8.30 17.90
N SER A 129 3.93 8.11 18.92
CA SER A 129 3.69 8.57 20.27
C SER A 129 4.45 9.86 20.54
N SER A 130 3.75 10.92 20.93
CA SER A 130 4.37 12.20 21.27
C SER A 130 4.84 12.29 22.72
N THR A 131 4.34 11.40 23.59
CA THR A 131 4.69 11.35 25.01
C THR A 131 5.32 10.01 25.38
N THR A 132 6.12 10.01 26.46
CA THR A 132 6.74 8.79 26.99
C THR A 132 5.69 7.82 27.52
N GLU A 133 4.64 8.34 28.10
CA GLU A 133 3.50 7.59 28.64
C GLU A 133 2.80 6.80 27.52
N ALA A 134 2.41 7.48 26.43
CA ALA A 134 1.79 6.86 25.27
C ALA A 134 2.69 5.80 24.62
N PHE A 135 3.99 6.07 24.55
CA PHE A 135 4.96 5.08 24.07
C PHE A 135 5.04 3.85 24.97
N ASN A 136 5.12 4.03 26.29
CA ASN A 136 5.18 2.93 27.24
C ASN A 136 3.91 2.07 27.25
N GLU A 137 2.74 2.70 27.17
CA GLU A 137 1.46 2.01 27.01
C GLU A 137 1.43 1.15 25.73
N GLU A 138 1.89 1.71 24.62
CA GLU A 138 1.97 0.98 23.37
C GLU A 138 2.97 -0.17 23.45
N CYS A 139 4.10 0.01 24.11
CA CYS A 139 5.07 -1.05 24.38
C CYS A 139 4.46 -2.21 25.19
N ALA A 140 3.64 -1.91 26.19
CA ALA A 140 2.93 -2.93 26.97
C ALA A 140 1.92 -3.70 26.09
N LYS A 141 1.17 -2.99 25.25
CA LYS A 141 0.25 -3.61 24.26
C LYS A 141 1.00 -4.51 23.28
N LEU A 142 2.14 -4.06 22.76
CA LEU A 142 2.97 -4.87 21.83
C LEU A 142 3.51 -6.13 22.50
N ARG A 143 3.98 -6.06 23.77
CA ARG A 143 4.39 -7.24 24.52
C ARG A 143 3.28 -8.28 24.66
N SER A 144 2.06 -7.82 24.95
CA SER A 144 0.88 -8.70 25.01
C SER A 144 0.55 -9.32 23.66
N ILE A 145 0.60 -8.55 22.56
CA ILE A 145 0.34 -9.04 21.20
C ILE A 145 1.37 -10.09 20.79
N PHE A 146 2.66 -9.81 20.96
CA PHE A 146 3.73 -10.76 20.63
C PHE A 146 3.71 -12.01 21.53
N GLY A 147 3.34 -11.86 22.80
CA GLY A 147 3.14 -13.01 23.69
C GLY A 147 2.06 -13.95 23.19
N ARG A 148 0.91 -13.42 22.72
CA ARG A 148 -0.18 -14.24 22.10
C ARG A 148 0.21 -14.88 20.78
N LEU A 149 1.25 -14.37 20.11
CA LEU A 149 1.78 -14.90 18.86
C LEU A 149 2.99 -15.82 19.06
N ASP A 150 3.18 -16.30 20.29
CA ASP A 150 4.23 -17.23 20.74
C ASP A 150 5.67 -16.72 20.53
N TYR A 151 5.89 -15.39 20.52
CA TYR A 151 7.25 -14.86 20.49
C TYR A 151 7.94 -15.10 21.83
N PRO A 152 9.19 -15.64 21.84
CA PRO A 152 9.96 -15.81 23.05
C PRO A 152 10.17 -14.47 23.78
N LEU A 153 9.92 -14.44 25.09
CA LEU A 153 10.11 -13.25 25.91
C LEU A 153 11.54 -12.69 25.80
N SER A 154 12.54 -13.58 25.75
CA SER A 154 13.95 -13.20 25.57
C SER A 154 14.20 -12.40 24.28
N LEU A 155 13.50 -12.73 23.20
CA LEU A 155 13.60 -11.99 21.93
C LEU A 155 12.93 -10.62 22.06
N ILE A 156 11.73 -10.58 22.64
CA ILE A 156 11.00 -9.33 22.85
C ILE A 156 11.85 -8.41 23.73
N ASP A 157 12.32 -8.90 24.88
CA ASP A 157 13.12 -8.10 25.81
C ASP A 157 14.43 -7.64 25.21
N SER A 158 15.11 -8.51 24.45
CA SER A 158 16.34 -8.13 23.75
C SER A 158 16.10 -6.97 22.75
N VAL A 159 15.00 -7.02 21.97
CA VAL A 159 14.69 -5.96 21.01
C VAL A 159 14.32 -4.67 21.73
N PHE A 160 13.54 -4.75 22.80
CA PHE A 160 13.08 -3.57 23.55
C PHE A 160 14.23 -2.91 24.32
N SER A 161 15.14 -3.70 24.95
CA SER A 161 16.29 -3.17 25.67
C SER A 161 17.36 -2.56 24.76
N ASN A 162 17.48 -3.07 23.53
CA ASN A 162 18.43 -2.56 22.53
C ASN A 162 17.77 -1.57 21.56
N PHE A 163 16.60 -1.02 21.92
CA PHE A 163 15.91 -0.10 21.04
C PHE A 163 16.68 1.22 20.90
N ASP A 164 17.04 1.54 19.68
CA ASP A 164 17.63 2.82 19.30
C ASP A 164 16.58 3.66 18.57
N SER A 165 16.22 4.79 19.15
CA SER A 165 15.26 5.75 18.57
C SER A 165 15.83 6.54 17.39
N ARG A 166 17.15 6.46 17.16
CA ARG A 166 17.79 7.17 16.04
C ARG A 166 17.34 6.59 14.71
N LYS A 167 16.95 7.47 13.81
CA LYS A 167 16.70 7.09 12.41
C LYS A 167 18.05 6.79 11.74
N PRO A 168 18.15 5.75 10.93
CA PRO A 168 19.37 5.50 10.15
C PRO A 168 19.68 6.73 9.30
N SER A 169 20.94 7.15 9.26
CA SER A 169 21.39 8.28 8.48
C SER A 169 21.23 8.01 6.98
N ILE A 170 21.21 9.08 6.16
CA ILE A 170 21.16 8.94 4.68
C ILE A 170 22.38 8.14 4.19
N ALA A 171 23.54 8.31 4.84
CA ALA A 171 24.75 7.55 4.52
C ALA A 171 24.58 6.03 4.80
N GLU A 172 23.89 5.66 5.89
CA GLU A 172 23.59 4.25 6.19
C GLU A 172 22.58 3.64 5.19
N ARG A 173 21.66 4.45 4.64
CA ARG A 173 20.74 4.01 3.58
C ARG A 173 21.46 3.84 2.24
N ASN A 174 22.39 4.72 1.90
CA ASN A 174 23.16 4.68 0.65
C ASN A 174 24.17 3.52 0.64
N ALA A 175 24.65 3.07 1.81
CA ALA A 175 25.48 1.85 1.91
C ALA A 175 24.77 0.59 1.42
N ASP A 176 23.43 0.61 1.32
CA ASP A 176 22.61 -0.49 0.80
C ASP A 176 22.55 -0.56 -0.75
N GLU A 177 23.03 0.46 -1.47
CA GLU A 177 22.91 0.54 -2.94
C GLU A 177 23.77 -0.48 -3.70
N ASN A 178 24.85 -0.95 -3.08
CA ASN A 178 25.76 -1.92 -3.68
C ASN A 178 25.54 -3.37 -3.25
N ILE A 179 24.38 -3.68 -2.66
CA ILE A 179 24.05 -5.04 -2.21
C ILE A 179 23.29 -5.80 -3.29
N VAL A 180 23.85 -6.88 -3.79
CA VAL A 180 23.16 -7.84 -4.67
C VAL A 180 22.25 -8.74 -3.82
N ARG A 181 20.94 -8.62 -4.02
CA ARG A 181 19.94 -9.44 -3.32
C ARG A 181 19.54 -10.62 -4.18
N ILE A 182 19.66 -11.85 -3.62
CA ILE A 182 19.31 -13.10 -4.31
C ILE A 182 18.10 -13.70 -3.61
N ASN A 183 16.99 -13.86 -4.35
CA ASN A 183 15.78 -14.51 -3.83
C ASN A 183 15.97 -16.04 -3.83
N LEU A 184 15.82 -16.66 -2.67
CA LEU A 184 15.95 -18.09 -2.46
C LEU A 184 14.70 -18.64 -1.75
N PRO A 185 14.28 -19.87 -2.06
CA PRO A 185 13.18 -20.50 -1.33
C PRO A 185 13.60 -20.78 0.12
N PHE A 186 12.72 -20.45 1.07
CA PHE A 186 12.90 -20.83 2.46
C PHE A 186 12.52 -22.28 2.67
N LYS A 187 13.46 -23.10 3.15
CA LYS A 187 13.21 -24.50 3.50
C LYS A 187 13.10 -24.67 5.02
N ASP A 188 14.12 -24.27 5.73
CA ASP A 188 14.21 -24.29 7.19
C ASP A 188 15.29 -23.30 7.67
N GLN A 189 15.31 -23.02 8.98
CA GLN A 189 16.22 -22.02 9.54
C GLN A 189 17.70 -22.46 9.52
N VAL A 190 17.97 -23.77 9.64
CA VAL A 190 19.33 -24.30 9.63
C VAL A 190 19.96 -24.14 8.24
N SER A 191 19.23 -24.56 7.21
CA SER A 191 19.61 -24.36 5.81
C SER A 191 19.82 -22.90 5.46
N ALA A 192 18.90 -22.03 5.89
CA ALA A 192 18.99 -20.58 5.66
C ALA A 192 20.25 -19.98 6.32
N ASN A 193 20.58 -20.40 7.53
CA ASN A 193 21.79 -19.95 8.20
C ASN A 193 23.08 -20.46 7.53
N SER A 194 23.07 -21.69 7.03
CA SER A 194 24.20 -22.27 6.27
C SER A 194 24.45 -21.49 4.98
N VAL A 195 23.38 -21.22 4.21
CA VAL A 195 23.48 -20.44 2.95
C VAL A 195 23.96 -19.00 3.25
N ARG A 196 23.49 -18.36 4.31
CA ARG A 196 23.99 -17.02 4.70
C ARG A 196 25.48 -17.02 4.98
N ARG A 197 25.99 -18.07 5.62
CA ARG A 197 27.42 -18.18 5.91
C ARG A 197 28.20 -18.32 4.61
N GLN A 198 27.79 -19.23 3.73
CA GLN A 198 28.44 -19.45 2.44
C GLN A 198 28.43 -18.21 1.55
N LEU A 199 27.30 -17.48 1.49
CA LEU A 199 27.21 -16.24 0.70
C LEU A 199 28.04 -15.10 1.31
N ARG A 200 28.20 -15.06 2.62
CA ARG A 200 29.12 -14.12 3.28
C ARG A 200 30.57 -14.42 2.92
N ASP A 201 30.97 -15.69 2.96
CA ASP A 201 32.32 -16.12 2.56
C ASP A 201 32.59 -15.83 1.08
N LEU A 202 31.59 -16.03 0.22
CA LEU A 202 31.65 -15.65 -1.20
C LEU A 202 31.79 -14.13 -1.35
N SER A 203 30.97 -13.35 -0.67
CA SER A 203 31.00 -11.87 -0.68
C SER A 203 32.41 -11.35 -0.35
N ASN A 204 33.03 -11.92 0.68
CA ASN A 204 34.39 -11.55 1.07
C ASN A 204 35.43 -11.89 0.00
N LYS A 205 35.23 -12.98 -0.76
CA LYS A 205 36.15 -13.39 -1.82
C LYS A 205 36.02 -12.53 -3.08
N ILE A 206 34.82 -12.13 -3.43
CA ILE A 206 34.56 -11.37 -4.68
C ILE A 206 34.54 -9.84 -4.47
N GLY A 207 34.62 -9.38 -3.23
CA GLY A 207 34.55 -7.94 -2.90
C GLY A 207 33.19 -7.29 -3.17
N LEU A 208 32.11 -8.12 -3.33
CA LEU A 208 30.76 -7.66 -3.61
C LEU A 208 29.80 -8.17 -2.52
N ALA A 209 29.01 -7.29 -1.95
CA ALA A 209 28.05 -7.66 -0.91
C ALA A 209 26.87 -8.44 -1.53
N VAL A 210 26.77 -9.74 -1.21
CA VAL A 210 25.66 -10.60 -1.65
C VAL A 210 24.79 -10.97 -0.46
N GLN A 211 23.49 -10.71 -0.55
CA GLN A 211 22.54 -10.94 0.54
C GLN A 211 21.40 -11.87 0.09
N PRO A 212 21.18 -13.03 0.77
CA PRO A 212 20.03 -13.86 0.47
C PRO A 212 18.74 -13.27 1.05
N VAL A 213 17.68 -13.31 0.27
CA VAL A 213 16.30 -13.00 0.66
C VAL A 213 15.51 -14.30 0.57
N PHE A 214 15.15 -14.87 1.71
CA PHE A 214 14.41 -16.13 1.74
C PHE A 214 12.92 -15.87 1.62
N VAL A 215 12.27 -16.50 0.64
CA VAL A 215 10.84 -16.35 0.34
C VAL A 215 10.12 -17.67 0.65
N SER A 216 9.10 -17.61 1.48
CA SER A 216 8.21 -18.74 1.77
C SER A 216 7.04 -18.74 0.79
N LYS A 217 6.61 -19.93 0.36
CA LYS A 217 5.37 -20.08 -0.40
C LYS A 217 4.18 -19.74 0.48
N LYS A 218 3.19 -19.05 -0.07
CA LYS A 218 1.91 -18.86 0.58
C LYS A 218 1.09 -20.14 0.44
N LEU A 219 0.52 -20.64 1.55
CA LEU A 219 -0.40 -21.79 1.54
C LEU A 219 -1.55 -21.61 0.54
N GLU A 220 -2.01 -20.39 0.37
CA GLU A 220 -3.03 -20.03 -0.61
C GLU A 220 -2.67 -20.49 -2.04
N GLN A 221 -1.39 -20.44 -2.42
CA GLN A 221 -0.93 -20.86 -3.75
C GLN A 221 -0.98 -22.38 -3.96
N ASP A 222 -0.85 -23.13 -2.86
CA ASP A 222 -0.94 -24.59 -2.88
C ASP A 222 -2.37 -25.09 -2.72
N LEU A 223 -3.22 -24.31 -2.04
CA LEU A 223 -4.62 -24.66 -1.77
C LEU A 223 -5.59 -24.15 -2.85
N LYS A 224 -5.22 -23.13 -3.61
CA LYS A 224 -6.07 -22.70 -4.74
C LYS A 224 -6.12 -23.80 -5.80
N PRO A 225 -7.33 -24.30 -6.14
CA PRO A 225 -7.47 -25.23 -7.25
C PRO A 225 -6.89 -24.56 -8.50
N LYS A 226 -6.01 -25.29 -9.17
CA LYS A 226 -5.47 -24.87 -10.48
C LYS A 226 -6.54 -25.16 -11.54
N GLU A 227 -7.55 -24.31 -11.61
CA GLU A 227 -8.48 -24.35 -12.71
C GLU A 227 -7.75 -24.08 -14.02
N THR A 228 -8.05 -24.86 -15.04
CA THR A 228 -7.61 -24.59 -16.40
C THR A 228 -8.16 -23.21 -16.79
N LYS A 229 -7.28 -22.34 -17.29
CA LYS A 229 -7.74 -21.03 -17.75
C LYS A 229 -8.84 -21.23 -18.79
N PRO A 230 -9.99 -20.54 -18.67
CA PRO A 230 -11.03 -20.63 -19.68
C PRO A 230 -10.47 -20.15 -21.02
N LEU A 231 -11.08 -20.61 -22.13
CA LEU A 231 -10.77 -20.10 -23.46
C LEU A 231 -10.81 -18.56 -23.46
N ILE A 232 -9.97 -17.92 -24.26
CA ILE A 232 -9.82 -16.44 -24.28
C ILE A 232 -11.19 -15.76 -24.42
N VAL A 233 -12.07 -16.29 -25.23
CA VAL A 233 -13.44 -15.77 -25.43
C VAL A 233 -14.30 -15.77 -24.18
N ASN A 234 -14.00 -16.65 -23.21
CA ASN A 234 -14.71 -16.77 -21.94
C ASN A 234 -13.98 -16.04 -20.80
N GLN A 235 -12.87 -15.36 -21.07
CA GLN A 235 -12.15 -14.58 -20.04
C GLN A 235 -12.87 -13.25 -19.78
N GLN A 236 -12.77 -12.80 -18.54
CA GLN A 236 -13.25 -11.51 -18.06
C GLN A 236 -12.07 -10.58 -17.77
N CYS A 237 -12.35 -9.29 -17.64
CA CYS A 237 -11.35 -8.27 -17.31
C CYS A 237 -10.16 -8.28 -18.28
N VAL A 238 -10.45 -8.35 -19.57
CA VAL A 238 -9.44 -8.39 -20.62
C VAL A 238 -9.38 -7.09 -21.43
N VAL A 239 -8.16 -6.73 -21.81
CA VAL A 239 -7.92 -5.74 -22.86
C VAL A 239 -7.81 -6.51 -24.17
N TYR A 240 -8.49 -6.06 -25.20
CA TYR A 240 -8.50 -6.69 -26.53
C TYR A 240 -8.19 -5.65 -27.60
N HIS A 241 -7.59 -6.10 -28.66
CA HIS A 241 -7.27 -5.31 -29.85
C HIS A 241 -8.02 -5.88 -31.04
N PHE A 242 -8.72 -5.01 -31.75
CA PHE A 242 -9.30 -5.30 -33.06
C PHE A 242 -8.42 -4.61 -34.11
N GLU A 243 -8.02 -5.34 -35.11
CA GLU A 243 -7.24 -4.88 -36.24
C GLU A 243 -7.94 -5.28 -37.54
N CYS A 244 -8.03 -4.38 -38.49
CA CYS A 244 -8.67 -4.66 -39.75
C CYS A 244 -7.63 -5.13 -40.77
N ASP A 245 -7.84 -6.30 -41.38
CA ASP A 245 -6.92 -6.87 -42.36
C ASP A 245 -7.00 -6.17 -43.76
N LEU A 246 -7.87 -5.19 -43.93
CA LEU A 246 -8.05 -4.49 -45.20
C LEU A 246 -7.62 -3.03 -45.17
N CYS A 247 -7.44 -2.47 -44.00
CA CYS A 247 -6.99 -1.08 -43.81
C CYS A 247 -6.34 -0.94 -42.42
N ASP A 248 -5.71 0.22 -42.18
CA ASP A 248 -4.99 0.50 -40.92
C ASP A 248 -5.93 0.88 -39.76
N ALA A 249 -7.23 0.59 -39.86
CA ALA A 249 -8.16 0.87 -38.77
C ALA A 249 -7.98 -0.15 -37.66
N ASP A 250 -7.74 0.35 -36.44
CA ASP A 250 -7.61 -0.43 -35.26
C ASP A 250 -8.48 0.08 -34.10
N TYR A 251 -8.71 -0.74 -33.10
CA TYR A 251 -9.46 -0.38 -31.93
C TYR A 251 -8.96 -1.19 -30.71
N VAL A 252 -8.58 -0.51 -29.65
CA VAL A 252 -8.23 -1.13 -28.37
C VAL A 252 -9.37 -0.92 -27.38
N GLY A 253 -9.90 -2.00 -26.82
CA GLY A 253 -10.99 -1.96 -25.87
C GLY A 253 -10.69 -2.75 -24.59
N TYR A 254 -11.43 -2.44 -23.54
CA TYR A 254 -11.45 -3.19 -22.30
C TYR A 254 -12.87 -3.69 -22.00
N THR A 255 -12.97 -4.87 -21.43
CA THR A 255 -14.23 -5.40 -20.90
C THR A 255 -14.02 -6.04 -19.53
N ALA A 256 -14.91 -5.71 -18.58
CA ALA A 256 -15.01 -6.40 -17.29
C ALA A 256 -15.85 -7.70 -17.42
N ARG A 257 -16.66 -7.84 -18.48
CA ARG A 257 -17.50 -9.01 -18.77
C ARG A 257 -16.73 -10.01 -19.61
N HIS A 258 -17.36 -11.17 -19.91
CA HIS A 258 -16.78 -12.15 -20.82
C HIS A 258 -16.53 -11.52 -22.21
N LEU A 259 -15.39 -11.83 -22.81
CA LEU A 259 -14.98 -11.25 -24.09
C LEU A 259 -16.02 -11.53 -25.18
N PHE A 260 -16.61 -12.74 -25.25
CA PHE A 260 -17.62 -13.07 -26.25
C PHE A 260 -18.86 -12.15 -26.17
N GLN A 261 -19.28 -11.75 -24.97
CA GLN A 261 -20.40 -10.80 -24.78
C GLN A 261 -20.04 -9.45 -25.36
N ARG A 262 -18.81 -9.00 -25.08
CA ARG A 262 -18.30 -7.71 -25.60
C ARG A 262 -18.16 -7.72 -27.12
N VAL A 263 -17.67 -8.80 -27.70
CA VAL A 263 -17.60 -8.98 -29.15
C VAL A 263 -18.99 -8.96 -29.78
N ALA A 264 -19.99 -9.61 -29.16
CA ALA A 264 -21.37 -9.59 -29.64
C ALA A 264 -21.97 -8.17 -29.61
N GLU A 265 -21.66 -7.35 -28.60
CA GLU A 265 -22.09 -5.94 -28.54
C GLU A 265 -21.45 -5.09 -29.63
N HIS A 266 -20.22 -5.38 -30.02
CA HIS A 266 -19.54 -4.66 -31.08
C HIS A 266 -20.24 -4.79 -32.45
N LYS A 267 -21.04 -5.81 -32.68
CA LYS A 267 -21.83 -5.96 -33.92
C LYS A 267 -22.66 -4.71 -34.26
N ASN A 268 -23.14 -4.02 -33.21
CA ASN A 268 -23.95 -2.81 -33.35
C ASN A 268 -23.15 -1.51 -33.15
N SER A 269 -21.84 -1.60 -33.00
CA SER A 269 -20.94 -0.43 -32.82
C SER A 269 -20.27 0.00 -34.12
N ALA A 270 -19.48 1.08 -34.04
CA ALA A 270 -18.65 1.53 -35.15
C ALA A 270 -17.67 0.44 -35.65
N VAL A 271 -17.10 -0.37 -34.72
CA VAL A 271 -16.24 -1.51 -35.06
C VAL A 271 -16.99 -2.55 -35.91
N GLY A 272 -18.24 -2.90 -35.53
CA GLY A 272 -19.05 -3.87 -36.26
C GLY A 272 -19.48 -3.34 -37.62
N LYS A 273 -19.86 -2.06 -37.74
CA LYS A 273 -20.17 -1.42 -39.02
C LYS A 273 -18.97 -1.45 -39.96
N HIS A 274 -17.79 -1.07 -39.44
CA HIS A 274 -16.54 -1.11 -40.19
C HIS A 274 -16.21 -2.54 -40.67
N PHE A 275 -16.39 -3.55 -39.81
CA PHE A 275 -16.17 -4.95 -40.19
C PHE A 275 -17.08 -5.43 -41.29
N LEU A 276 -18.38 -5.07 -41.26
CA LEU A 276 -19.34 -5.42 -42.31
C LEU A 276 -18.98 -4.73 -43.63
N GLU A 277 -18.67 -3.43 -43.62
CA GLU A 277 -18.22 -2.68 -44.83
C GLU A 277 -16.92 -3.24 -45.42
N ALA A 278 -16.02 -3.75 -44.56
CA ALA A 278 -14.79 -4.41 -45.00
C ALA A 278 -15.07 -5.78 -45.64
N GLN A 279 -16.04 -6.56 -45.12
CA GLN A 279 -16.45 -7.83 -45.74
C GLN A 279 -17.10 -7.63 -47.08
N ASP A 280 -17.95 -6.59 -47.26
CA ASP A 280 -18.55 -6.26 -48.56
C ASP A 280 -17.48 -5.91 -49.59
N ARG A 281 -16.39 -5.25 -49.18
CA ARG A 281 -15.24 -4.99 -50.10
C ARG A 281 -14.50 -6.27 -50.50
N LYS A 282 -14.40 -7.30 -49.61
CA LYS A 282 -13.82 -8.60 -49.95
C LYS A 282 -14.69 -9.40 -50.93
N SER A 283 -16.00 -9.22 -50.91
CA SER A 283 -16.94 -9.93 -51.81
C SER A 283 -17.03 -9.34 -53.22
N VAL A 284 -16.41 -8.19 -53.44
CA VAL A 284 -16.41 -7.48 -54.75
C VAL A 284 -15.09 -7.72 -55.54
N VAL A 285 -14.12 -8.43 -54.97
CA VAL A 285 -12.86 -8.86 -55.61
C VAL A 285 -12.93 -10.36 -55.84
#